data_e91b7dfad6dc9ea93ba97b4a89f959bf
#
_entry.id   e91b7dfad6dc9ea93ba97b4a89f959bf
#
_cell.length_a   1.000
_cell.length_b   1.000
_cell.length_c   1.000
_cell.angle_alpha   90.00
_cell.angle_beta   90.00
_cell.angle_gamma   90.00
#
_symmetry.space_group_name_H-M   'P 1'
#
loop_
_entity.id
_entity.type
_entity.pdbx_description
1 polymer ?
#
loop_
_entity_poly.entity_id
_entity_poly.type
_entity_poly.pdbx_seq_one_letter_code
_entity_poly.pdbx_strand_id
1 'polypeptide(L)'
;MTEIEKMRSGELADMSAPELQVRFEHAKKLLAQMRGLSTYDDTYRELLEALVPDLPPTSVICPPFHCDHGDGIRLGEHVFVNANCTFLDGAFITIGSHTLIGPCVQIYTPHHPMDYLERRNPKEYAYPVTIGEDCWIGGGAVICPGVTIGDRCVIGAGSVVTKDIPDDCVAVGNPARVIRRQVSDG
;
A
#
# COMPACT_ATOMS: atom_id res chain seq x y z
N MET A 1 16.16 -3.36 19.52
CA MET A 1 15.22 -3.12 18.41
C MET A 1 14.34 -4.35 18.29
N THR A 2 13.01 -4.19 18.36
CA THR A 2 12.04 -5.26 18.16
C THR A 2 11.99 -5.68 16.70
N GLU A 3 11.41 -6.84 16.39
CA GLU A 3 11.27 -7.27 14.98
C GLU A 3 10.31 -6.35 14.21
N ILE A 4 9.33 -5.73 14.89
CA ILE A 4 8.46 -4.68 14.31
C ILE A 4 9.30 -3.46 13.90
N GLU A 5 10.19 -2.99 14.80
CA GLU A 5 11.05 -1.85 14.49
C GLU A 5 11.99 -2.13 13.33
N LYS A 6 12.58 -3.34 13.27
CA LYS A 6 13.41 -3.77 12.14
C LYS A 6 12.61 -3.76 10.83
N MET A 7 11.46 -4.40 10.81
CA MET A 7 10.58 -4.45 9.64
C MET A 7 10.22 -3.03 9.17
N ARG A 8 9.88 -2.11 10.10
CA ARG A 8 9.51 -0.73 9.77
C ARG A 8 10.69 0.15 9.32
N SER A 9 11.92 -0.20 9.70
CA SER A 9 13.14 0.55 9.36
C SER A 9 13.89 0.02 8.13
N GLY A 10 13.41 -1.05 7.51
CA GLY A 10 14.04 -1.65 6.34
C GLY A 10 15.19 -2.60 6.68
N GLU A 11 15.29 -3.03 7.94
CA GLU A 11 16.23 -4.06 8.36
C GLU A 11 15.64 -5.47 8.17
N LEU A 12 16.50 -6.48 8.15
CA LEU A 12 16.07 -7.87 8.04
C LEU A 12 15.34 -8.31 9.31
N ALA A 13 14.04 -8.52 9.21
CA ALA A 13 13.17 -8.93 10.31
C ALA A 13 12.86 -10.43 10.24
N ASP A 14 12.70 -11.05 11.41
CA ASP A 14 12.24 -12.43 11.54
C ASP A 14 10.70 -12.46 11.60
N MET A 15 10.10 -12.86 10.49
CA MET A 15 8.64 -12.91 10.35
C MET A 15 7.97 -13.98 11.21
N SER A 16 8.73 -14.91 11.80
CA SER A 16 8.22 -15.87 12.77
C SER A 16 8.10 -15.33 14.19
N ALA A 17 8.59 -14.11 14.43
CA ALA A 17 8.54 -13.49 15.75
C ALA A 17 7.09 -13.37 16.27
N PRO A 18 6.81 -13.75 17.54
CA PRO A 18 5.46 -13.76 18.08
C PRO A 18 4.74 -12.42 17.98
N GLU A 19 5.46 -11.32 18.14
CA GLU A 19 4.90 -9.96 18.06
C GLU A 19 4.38 -9.62 16.65
N LEU A 20 5.05 -10.08 15.60
CA LEU A 20 4.59 -9.91 14.21
C LEU A 20 3.43 -10.84 13.90
N GLN A 21 3.48 -12.09 14.38
CA GLN A 21 2.41 -13.06 14.17
C GLN A 21 1.09 -12.61 14.80
N VAL A 22 1.12 -12.03 16.01
CA VAL A 22 -0.09 -11.50 16.67
C VAL A 22 -0.73 -10.37 15.84
N ARG A 23 0.08 -9.47 15.29
CA ARG A 23 -0.42 -8.37 14.45
C ARG A 23 -1.01 -8.88 13.13
N PHE A 24 -0.30 -9.81 12.49
CA PHE A 24 -0.78 -10.46 11.27
C PHE A 24 -2.12 -11.17 11.49
N GLU A 25 -2.23 -11.99 12.54
CA GLU A 25 -3.48 -12.66 12.90
C GLU A 25 -4.62 -11.67 13.18
N HIS A 26 -4.33 -10.58 13.88
CA HIS A 26 -5.31 -9.52 14.16
C HIS A 26 -5.89 -8.97 12.86
N ALA A 27 -5.03 -8.55 11.93
CA ALA A 27 -5.46 -8.05 10.63
C ALA A 27 -6.27 -9.08 9.85
N LYS A 28 -5.82 -10.34 9.79
CA LYS A 28 -6.54 -11.41 9.08
C LYS A 28 -7.92 -11.71 9.70
N LYS A 29 -8.08 -11.58 11.02
CA LYS A 29 -9.38 -11.72 11.70
C LYS A 29 -10.32 -10.59 11.32
N LEU A 30 -9.86 -9.33 11.31
CA LEU A 30 -10.66 -8.17 10.87
C LEU A 30 -11.07 -8.30 9.40
N LEU A 31 -10.13 -8.59 8.51
CA LEU A 31 -10.40 -8.81 7.09
C LEU A 31 -11.42 -9.94 6.85
N ALA A 32 -11.37 -11.00 7.67
CA ALA A 32 -12.35 -12.09 7.58
C ALA A 32 -13.77 -11.64 7.97
N GLN A 33 -13.89 -10.77 8.99
CA GLN A 33 -15.18 -10.20 9.40
C GLN A 33 -15.74 -9.21 8.37
N MET A 34 -14.88 -8.51 7.64
CA MET A 34 -15.28 -7.57 6.58
C MET A 34 -15.81 -8.25 5.32
N ARG A 35 -15.65 -9.58 5.20
CA ARG A 35 -16.12 -10.31 4.00
C ARG A 35 -17.63 -10.23 3.85
N GLY A 36 -18.07 -9.83 2.66
CA GLY A 36 -19.49 -9.70 2.32
C GLY A 36 -20.13 -8.41 2.79
N LEU A 37 -19.41 -7.56 3.51
CA LEU A 37 -19.87 -6.21 3.84
C LEU A 37 -19.58 -5.24 2.69
N SER A 38 -20.29 -4.15 2.65
CA SER A 38 -20.13 -3.05 1.70
C SER A 38 -19.70 -1.77 2.40
N THR A 39 -19.28 -0.77 1.65
CA THR A 39 -18.96 0.56 2.18
C THR A 39 -20.18 1.30 2.77
N TYR A 40 -21.40 0.77 2.57
CA TYR A 40 -22.64 1.31 3.13
C TYR A 40 -23.02 0.69 4.47
N ASP A 41 -22.28 -0.30 4.94
CA ASP A 41 -22.49 -0.93 6.23
C ASP A 41 -21.66 -0.21 7.30
N ASP A 42 -22.30 0.28 8.36
CA ASP A 42 -21.60 0.93 9.48
C ASP A 42 -20.54 0.01 10.09
N THR A 43 -20.86 -1.28 10.23
CA THR A 43 -19.92 -2.30 10.71
C THR A 43 -18.67 -2.42 9.84
N TYR A 44 -18.79 -2.21 8.51
CA TYR A 44 -17.62 -2.20 7.64
C TYR A 44 -16.66 -1.07 8.01
N ARG A 45 -17.20 0.14 8.23
CA ARG A 45 -16.39 1.30 8.61
C ARG A 45 -15.69 1.12 9.96
N GLU A 46 -16.40 0.60 10.96
CA GLU A 46 -15.85 0.31 12.29
C GLU A 46 -14.68 -0.70 12.22
N LEU A 47 -14.85 -1.77 11.46
CA LEU A 47 -13.80 -2.78 11.26
C LEU A 47 -12.62 -2.22 10.49
N LEU A 48 -12.86 -1.37 9.50
CA LEU A 48 -11.82 -0.72 8.72
C LEU A 48 -11.00 0.25 9.57
N GLU A 49 -11.61 1.03 10.44
CA GLU A 49 -10.91 1.91 11.40
C GLU A 49 -10.09 1.12 12.44
N ALA A 50 -10.58 -0.05 12.84
CA ALA A 50 -9.81 -0.95 13.70
C ALA A 50 -8.60 -1.57 12.97
N LEU A 51 -8.71 -1.78 11.64
CA LEU A 51 -7.64 -2.33 10.80
C LEU A 51 -6.60 -1.27 10.42
N VAL A 52 -7.05 -0.09 10.02
CA VAL A 52 -6.24 1.04 9.57
C VAL A 52 -6.43 2.19 10.56
N PRO A 53 -5.60 2.28 11.60
CA PRO A 53 -5.68 3.36 12.58
C PRO A 53 -5.50 4.73 11.92
N ASP A 54 -6.15 5.74 12.47
CA ASP A 54 -6.10 7.13 11.97
C ASP A 54 -6.63 7.30 10.54
N LEU A 55 -7.47 6.38 10.05
CA LEU A 55 -8.13 6.52 8.76
C LEU A 55 -9.02 7.77 8.75
N PRO A 56 -8.74 8.77 7.89
CA PRO A 56 -9.57 9.97 7.82
C PRO A 56 -11.03 9.64 7.49
N PRO A 57 -12.00 10.33 8.09
CA PRO A 57 -13.42 10.07 7.84
C PRO A 57 -13.82 10.33 6.39
N THR A 58 -13.07 11.16 5.67
CA THR A 58 -13.29 11.50 4.27
C THR A 58 -12.69 10.48 3.29
N SER A 59 -11.87 9.55 3.78
CA SER A 59 -11.19 8.56 2.94
C SER A 59 -11.92 7.23 2.96
N VAL A 60 -11.90 6.55 1.81
CA VAL A 60 -12.66 5.32 1.58
C VAL A 60 -11.74 4.23 1.04
N ILE A 61 -11.87 3.03 1.60
CA ILE A 61 -11.31 1.79 1.04
C ILE A 61 -12.48 0.86 0.70
N CYS A 62 -12.65 0.52 -0.57
CA CYS A 62 -13.73 -0.36 -1.02
C CYS A 62 -13.37 -1.84 -0.82
N PRO A 63 -14.31 -2.65 -0.30
CA PRO A 63 -14.13 -4.09 -0.22
C PRO A 63 -14.26 -4.76 -1.61
N PRO A 64 -13.71 -6.00 -1.80
CA PRO A 64 -12.78 -6.62 -0.89
C PRO A 64 -11.40 -5.92 -0.90
N PHE A 65 -10.78 -5.88 0.25
CA PHE A 65 -9.45 -5.29 0.46
C PHE A 65 -8.55 -6.29 1.17
N HIS A 66 -7.26 -6.26 0.89
CA HIS A 66 -6.27 -7.15 1.49
C HIS A 66 -5.05 -6.37 1.96
N CYS A 67 -4.56 -6.71 3.16
CA CYS A 67 -3.30 -6.20 3.70
C CYS A 67 -2.65 -7.25 4.61
N ASP A 68 -1.43 -6.98 5.05
CA ASP A 68 -0.75 -7.84 6.01
C ASP A 68 -1.03 -7.45 7.46
N HIS A 69 -0.88 -6.17 7.79
CA HIS A 69 -1.03 -5.67 9.16
C HIS A 69 -2.13 -4.61 9.28
N GLY A 70 -2.29 -3.76 8.26
CA GLY A 70 -3.23 -2.65 8.21
C GLY A 70 -2.70 -1.38 8.89
N ASP A 71 -2.05 -1.51 10.02
CA ASP A 71 -1.49 -0.39 10.80
C ASP A 71 -0.23 0.24 10.21
N GLY A 72 0.26 -0.29 9.11
CA GLY A 72 1.29 0.32 8.27
C GLY A 72 0.73 1.24 7.19
N ILE A 73 -0.59 1.30 7.01
CA ILE A 73 -1.25 2.09 5.98
C ILE A 73 -1.60 3.46 6.54
N ARG A 74 -1.17 4.51 5.84
CA ARG A 74 -1.41 5.91 6.19
C ARG A 74 -2.03 6.62 5.01
N LEU A 75 -3.25 7.09 5.16
CA LEU A 75 -3.96 7.82 4.12
C LEU A 75 -4.15 9.29 4.54
N GLY A 76 -4.02 10.18 3.58
CA GLY A 76 -4.46 11.57 3.71
C GLY A 76 -5.98 11.70 3.60
N GLU A 77 -6.48 12.93 3.56
CA GLU A 77 -7.90 13.25 3.39
C GLU A 77 -8.36 12.97 1.96
N HIS A 78 -9.64 12.57 1.79
CA HIS A 78 -10.27 12.37 0.50
C HIS A 78 -9.57 11.34 -0.42
N VAL A 79 -8.86 10.36 0.16
CA VAL A 79 -8.29 9.26 -0.61
C VAL A 79 -9.37 8.23 -0.92
N PHE A 80 -9.42 7.81 -2.18
CA PHE A 80 -10.32 6.74 -2.61
C PHE A 80 -9.52 5.53 -3.07
N VAL A 81 -9.69 4.39 -2.39
CA VAL A 81 -9.11 3.10 -2.77
C VAL A 81 -10.22 2.19 -3.28
N ASN A 82 -10.17 1.84 -4.56
CA ASN A 82 -11.17 0.99 -5.21
C ASN A 82 -11.02 -0.49 -4.81
N ALA A 83 -11.98 -1.31 -5.19
CA ALA A 83 -12.08 -2.71 -4.79
C ALA A 83 -10.93 -3.60 -5.30
N ASN A 84 -10.72 -4.71 -4.60
CA ASN A 84 -9.71 -5.74 -4.90
C ASN A 84 -8.26 -5.25 -4.80
N CYS A 85 -7.99 -4.18 -4.06
CA CYS A 85 -6.63 -3.73 -3.83
C CYS A 85 -5.93 -4.59 -2.76
N THR A 86 -4.60 -4.73 -2.91
CA THR A 86 -3.73 -5.48 -1.99
C THR A 86 -2.56 -4.60 -1.57
N PHE A 87 -2.48 -4.26 -0.29
CA PHE A 87 -1.41 -3.46 0.29
C PHE A 87 -0.63 -4.31 1.30
N LEU A 88 0.56 -4.77 0.91
CA LEU A 88 1.43 -5.53 1.81
C LEU A 88 2.28 -4.54 2.63
N ASP A 89 1.79 -4.22 3.80
CA ASP A 89 2.24 -3.11 4.63
C ASP A 89 3.23 -3.53 5.74
N GLY A 90 4.21 -4.35 5.40
CA GLY A 90 5.35 -4.64 6.29
C GLY A 90 6.07 -3.36 6.70
N ALA A 91 6.52 -2.52 5.75
CA ALA A 91 6.87 -1.12 5.99
C ALA A 91 5.65 -0.21 5.75
N PHE A 92 5.82 1.11 5.98
CA PHE A 92 4.73 2.05 5.80
C PHE A 92 4.36 2.25 4.33
N ILE A 93 3.06 2.30 4.06
CA ILE A 93 2.46 2.76 2.80
C ILE A 93 1.77 4.08 3.11
N THR A 94 2.29 5.15 2.54
CA THR A 94 1.73 6.50 2.73
C THR A 94 1.13 7.00 1.41
N ILE A 95 -0.12 7.45 1.44
CA ILE A 95 -0.85 7.95 0.28
C ILE A 95 -1.37 9.35 0.62
N GLY A 96 -0.96 10.34 -0.16
CA GLY A 96 -1.33 11.75 0.02
C GLY A 96 -2.80 12.02 -0.29
N SER A 97 -3.28 13.15 0.18
CA SER A 97 -4.69 13.58 0.07
C SER A 97 -5.15 13.66 -1.39
N HIS A 98 -6.46 13.47 -1.62
CA HIS A 98 -7.11 13.55 -2.94
C HIS A 98 -6.60 12.54 -3.97
N THR A 99 -5.85 11.52 -3.56
CA THR A 99 -5.32 10.49 -4.46
C THR A 99 -6.37 9.41 -4.72
N LEU A 100 -6.49 9.03 -5.99
CA LEU A 100 -7.42 8.00 -6.46
C LEU A 100 -6.65 6.72 -6.82
N ILE A 101 -6.99 5.62 -6.15
CA ILE A 101 -6.43 4.30 -6.40
C ILE A 101 -7.46 3.44 -7.15
N GLY A 102 -7.14 3.03 -8.36
CA GLY A 102 -7.99 2.17 -9.20
C GLY A 102 -8.16 0.76 -8.65
N PRO A 103 -9.09 -0.03 -9.20
CA PRO A 103 -9.32 -1.40 -8.72
C PRO A 103 -8.11 -2.31 -8.99
N CYS A 104 -7.93 -3.33 -8.16
CA CYS A 104 -6.87 -4.33 -8.28
C CYS A 104 -5.44 -3.75 -8.23
N VAL A 105 -5.24 -2.57 -7.68
CA VAL A 105 -3.90 -2.00 -7.46
C VAL A 105 -3.22 -2.78 -6.35
N GLN A 106 -1.93 -3.03 -6.54
CA GLN A 106 -1.09 -3.77 -5.61
C GLN A 106 0.08 -2.88 -5.17
N ILE A 107 0.25 -2.70 -3.87
CA ILE A 107 1.35 -1.95 -3.28
C ILE A 107 2.13 -2.88 -2.37
N TYR A 108 3.40 -3.09 -2.66
CA TYR A 108 4.24 -4.03 -1.94
C TYR A 108 5.38 -3.32 -1.23
N THR A 109 5.52 -3.54 0.05
CA THR A 109 6.71 -3.11 0.80
C THR A 109 7.67 -4.26 1.09
N PRO A 110 7.22 -5.55 1.18
CA PRO A 110 8.12 -6.66 1.48
C PRO A 110 9.12 -6.94 0.35
N HIS A 111 10.32 -7.34 0.75
CA HIS A 111 11.40 -7.75 -0.13
C HIS A 111 12.16 -8.93 0.49
N HIS A 112 12.11 -10.08 -0.13
CA HIS A 112 12.83 -11.26 0.34
C HIS A 112 14.33 -11.20 -0.02
N PRO A 113 15.21 -11.83 0.77
CA PRO A 113 16.62 -11.97 0.43
C PRO A 113 16.80 -12.54 -0.98
N MET A 114 17.74 -11.98 -1.75
CA MET A 114 18.03 -12.43 -3.11
C MET A 114 18.71 -13.81 -3.10
N ASP A 115 19.55 -14.09 -2.09
CA ASP A 115 20.12 -15.41 -1.91
C ASP A 115 19.02 -16.42 -1.57
N TYR A 116 18.95 -17.51 -2.33
CA TYR A 116 17.88 -18.50 -2.18
C TYR A 116 17.99 -19.33 -0.89
N LEU A 117 19.19 -19.47 -0.32
CA LEU A 117 19.40 -20.18 0.95
C LEU A 117 18.94 -19.31 2.12
N GLU A 118 19.24 -18.00 2.08
CA GLU A 118 18.71 -17.07 3.07
C GLU A 118 17.17 -16.99 3.00
N ARG A 119 16.61 -16.96 1.78
CA ARG A 119 15.16 -16.88 1.56
C ARG A 119 14.37 -18.10 2.07
N ARG A 120 15.02 -19.21 2.38
CA ARG A 120 14.37 -20.36 3.05
C ARG A 120 14.00 -20.08 4.49
N ASN A 121 14.62 -19.08 5.11
CA ASN A 121 14.28 -18.65 6.46
C ASN A 121 13.07 -17.71 6.41
N PRO A 122 12.25 -17.63 7.48
CA PRO A 122 11.13 -16.72 7.55
C PRO A 122 11.58 -15.28 7.82
N LYS A 123 12.43 -14.75 6.94
CA LYS A 123 13.02 -13.41 7.06
C LYS A 123 12.74 -12.60 5.82
N GLU A 124 12.45 -11.31 6.03
CA GLU A 124 12.28 -10.37 4.94
C GLU A 124 12.69 -8.96 5.34
N TYR A 125 13.00 -8.17 4.34
CA TYR A 125 13.11 -6.72 4.43
C TYR A 125 11.76 -6.11 4.08
N ALA A 126 11.50 -4.88 4.49
CA ALA A 126 10.38 -4.11 3.98
C ALA A 126 10.82 -2.67 3.73
N TYR A 127 10.49 -2.14 2.55
CA TYR A 127 10.85 -0.78 2.16
C TYR A 127 9.58 0.05 1.95
N PRO A 128 9.48 1.25 2.57
CA PRO A 128 8.28 2.04 2.53
C PRO A 128 7.94 2.49 1.10
N VAL A 129 6.65 2.61 0.84
CA VAL A 129 6.13 3.18 -0.41
C VAL A 129 5.40 4.47 -0.08
N THR A 130 5.68 5.51 -0.86
CA THR A 130 5.01 6.80 -0.75
C THR A 130 4.36 7.17 -2.07
N ILE A 131 3.12 7.59 -2.04
CA ILE A 131 2.37 8.18 -3.15
C ILE A 131 1.92 9.56 -2.71
N GLY A 132 2.25 10.58 -3.49
CA GLY A 132 1.93 11.97 -3.19
C GLY A 132 0.45 12.30 -3.26
N GLU A 133 0.15 13.58 -3.22
CA GLU A 133 -1.20 14.13 -3.29
C GLU A 133 -1.69 14.24 -4.75
N ASP A 134 -3.02 14.27 -4.93
CA ASP A 134 -3.67 14.48 -6.23
C ASP A 134 -3.22 13.48 -7.32
N CYS A 135 -2.82 12.27 -6.94
CA CYS A 135 -2.41 11.23 -7.86
C CYS A 135 -3.59 10.40 -8.37
N TRP A 136 -3.43 9.84 -9.54
CA TRP A 136 -4.31 8.79 -10.07
C TRP A 136 -3.51 7.54 -10.42
N ILE A 137 -3.73 6.47 -9.67
CA ILE A 137 -3.10 5.16 -9.88
C ILE A 137 -4.10 4.28 -10.63
N GLY A 138 -3.81 3.99 -11.89
CA GLY A 138 -4.67 3.18 -12.77
C GLY A 138 -4.83 1.74 -12.29
N GLY A 139 -6.00 1.17 -12.57
CA GLY A 139 -6.35 -0.18 -12.12
C GLY A 139 -5.33 -1.23 -12.52
N GLY A 140 -5.08 -2.19 -11.62
CA GLY A 140 -4.11 -3.27 -11.83
C GLY A 140 -2.64 -2.84 -11.84
N ALA A 141 -2.33 -1.59 -11.51
CA ALA A 141 -0.95 -1.17 -11.35
C ALA A 141 -0.30 -1.86 -10.14
N VAL A 142 1.01 -2.12 -10.24
CA VAL A 142 1.83 -2.69 -9.17
C VAL A 142 2.90 -1.68 -8.79
N ILE A 143 2.97 -1.33 -7.50
CA ILE A 143 3.99 -0.44 -6.95
C ILE A 143 4.97 -1.29 -6.13
N CYS A 144 6.24 -1.27 -6.55
CA CYS A 144 7.29 -2.09 -5.95
C CYS A 144 7.85 -1.48 -4.66
N PRO A 145 8.51 -2.28 -3.82
CA PRO A 145 9.09 -1.82 -2.55
C PRO A 145 10.04 -0.64 -2.72
N GLY A 146 9.96 0.33 -1.82
CA GLY A 146 10.85 1.48 -1.75
C GLY A 146 10.56 2.59 -2.75
N VAL A 147 9.48 2.50 -3.53
CA VAL A 147 9.13 3.49 -4.57
C VAL A 147 8.47 4.71 -3.94
N THR A 148 8.89 5.88 -4.40
CA THR A 148 8.19 7.15 -4.18
C THR A 148 7.59 7.66 -5.49
N ILE A 149 6.28 7.93 -5.48
CA ILE A 149 5.55 8.61 -6.55
C ILE A 149 5.23 10.01 -6.03
N GLY A 150 5.70 11.02 -6.73
CA GLY A 150 5.47 12.44 -6.39
C GLY A 150 4.01 12.86 -6.54
N ASP A 151 3.75 14.12 -6.29
CA ASP A 151 2.41 14.70 -6.36
C ASP A 151 1.89 14.82 -7.79
N ARG A 152 0.55 14.80 -7.95
CA ARG A 152 -0.14 15.04 -9.23
C ARG A 152 0.32 14.10 -10.36
N CYS A 153 0.71 12.87 -9.98
CA CYS A 153 1.12 11.85 -10.93
C CYS A 153 -0.06 11.01 -11.43
N VAL A 154 0.06 10.56 -12.67
CA VAL A 154 -0.84 9.54 -13.24
C VAL A 154 -0.04 8.29 -13.58
N ILE A 155 -0.40 7.16 -13.00
CA ILE A 155 0.14 5.86 -13.32
C ILE A 155 -0.88 5.11 -14.18
N GLY A 156 -0.49 4.73 -15.39
CA GLY A 156 -1.39 4.02 -16.30
C GLY A 156 -1.78 2.63 -15.79
N ALA A 157 -2.97 2.17 -16.18
CA ALA A 157 -3.46 0.86 -15.77
C ALA A 157 -2.51 -0.27 -16.18
N GLY A 158 -2.35 -1.27 -15.30
CA GLY A 158 -1.46 -2.42 -15.51
C GLY A 158 0.04 -2.11 -15.48
N SER A 159 0.43 -0.91 -15.10
CA SER A 159 1.84 -0.53 -14.99
C SER A 159 2.54 -1.18 -13.81
N VAL A 160 3.84 -1.45 -13.93
CA VAL A 160 4.68 -1.93 -12.84
C VAL A 160 5.74 -0.86 -12.52
N VAL A 161 5.54 -0.14 -11.40
CA VAL A 161 6.42 0.96 -10.99
C VAL A 161 7.55 0.40 -10.15
N THR A 162 8.76 0.42 -10.70
CA THR A 162 9.97 -0.14 -10.10
C THR A 162 11.00 0.91 -9.69
N LYS A 163 10.72 2.20 -9.95
CA LYS A 163 11.57 3.34 -9.64
C LYS A 163 10.71 4.54 -9.32
N ASP A 164 11.28 5.50 -8.61
CA ASP A 164 10.61 6.75 -8.26
C ASP A 164 10.11 7.50 -9.50
N ILE A 165 8.95 8.13 -9.32
CA ILE A 165 8.30 8.97 -10.33
C ILE A 165 8.27 10.41 -9.78
N PRO A 166 8.88 11.38 -10.45
CA PRO A 166 8.83 12.79 -10.03
C PRO A 166 7.41 13.37 -10.12
N ASP A 167 7.18 14.48 -9.44
CA ASP A 167 5.93 15.23 -9.51
C ASP A 167 5.49 15.53 -10.95
N ASP A 168 4.18 15.69 -11.12
CA ASP A 168 3.57 16.12 -12.38
C ASP A 168 3.85 15.21 -13.57
N CYS A 169 4.04 13.91 -13.33
CA CYS A 169 4.39 12.95 -14.37
C CYS A 169 3.24 11.98 -14.70
N VAL A 170 3.19 11.61 -15.99
CA VAL A 170 2.42 10.44 -16.45
C VAL A 170 3.40 9.31 -16.75
N ALA A 171 3.26 8.19 -16.06
CA ALA A 171 4.11 7.00 -16.24
C ALA A 171 3.26 5.77 -16.59
N VAL A 172 3.73 4.97 -17.53
CA VAL A 172 3.01 3.77 -18.01
C VAL A 172 3.96 2.63 -18.32
N GLY A 173 3.45 1.41 -18.32
CA GLY A 173 4.13 0.22 -18.83
C GLY A 173 4.75 -0.68 -17.76
N ASN A 174 5.40 -1.74 -18.21
CA ASN A 174 6.13 -2.70 -17.39
C ASN A 174 7.53 -2.96 -17.96
N PRO A 175 8.60 -2.44 -17.33
CA PRO A 175 8.56 -1.50 -16.18
C PRO A 175 8.03 -0.13 -16.61
N ALA A 176 7.37 0.57 -15.67
CA ALA A 176 6.80 1.89 -15.92
C ALA A 176 7.88 2.92 -16.30
N ARG A 177 7.56 3.77 -17.25
CA ARG A 177 8.42 4.89 -17.69
C ARG A 177 7.59 6.16 -17.80
N VAL A 178 8.17 7.26 -17.40
CA VAL A 178 7.59 8.58 -17.63
C VAL A 178 7.50 8.83 -19.13
N ILE A 179 6.29 9.09 -19.62
CA ILE A 179 6.01 9.36 -21.03
C ILE A 179 5.75 10.85 -21.29
N ARG A 180 5.33 11.58 -20.27
CA ARG A 180 5.14 13.04 -20.35
C ARG A 180 5.10 13.64 -18.95
N ARG A 181 5.31 14.95 -18.86
CA ARG A 181 4.96 15.75 -17.69
C ARG A 181 3.59 16.40 -17.91
N GLN A 182 2.81 16.51 -16.84
CA GLN A 182 1.61 17.33 -16.84
C GLN A 182 2.06 18.78 -16.71
N VAL A 183 1.75 19.61 -17.70
CA VAL A 183 1.89 21.05 -17.57
C VAL A 183 0.59 21.52 -16.96
N SER A 184 0.61 22.07 -15.76
CA SER A 184 -0.53 22.82 -15.24
C SER A 184 -0.67 24.07 -16.12
N ASP A 185 -1.69 24.10 -16.97
CA ASP A 185 -2.14 25.34 -17.56
C ASP A 185 -2.65 26.20 -16.39
N GLY A 186 -1.84 27.18 -15.95
CA GLY A 186 -2.14 28.11 -14.87
C GLY A 186 -3.24 29.10 -15.21
#